data_880a68153c899913047f6614ad98418f
#
_entry.id   880a68153c899913047f6614ad98418f
#
_cell.length_a   1.000
_cell.length_b   1.000
_cell.length_c   1.000
_cell.angle_alpha   90.00
_cell.angle_beta   90.00
_cell.angle_gamma   90.00
#
_symmetry.space_group_name_H-M   'P 1'
#
loop_
_entity.id
_entity.type
_entity.pdbx_description
1 polymer ?
#
loop_
_entity_poly.entity_id
_entity_poly.type
_entity_poly.pdbx_seq_one_letter_code
_entity_poly.pdbx_strand_id
1 'polypeptide(L)'
;MRIKNMLLAGLVSAAATVQAQNPVVQTWFTSDPAPLADGDRLYMYTGHDEDNADFFWMYEWRCYSTADMVNWTDHGGLMSLDTFSWADDRAWAAQTIKRNGKYYWYICAHSKITNGMAIGVAVADSPTGPFKDALGKPLFDNGSWDNIDPTVMIDDDGQAYIYWGNPQIYFARLNNDMVSIDGEVKKLEMTEEGFGAPTMRERVKGKKYKDCYTEGPWITKRNGKYWLLYAAGGVPEHIAYSVSDKPEGPWKYVGPIMPLEDTKSFTNHCGVEDFKGHSYFFYHTGKLPGGGGFGRSCAVEEFKYNADGSFPIIHHTDKFKKTIEYTF
;
A
#
# COMPACT_ATOMS: atom_id res chain seq x y z
N MET A 1 -38.22 -65.07 -7.38
CA MET A 1 -37.07 -64.40 -6.75
C MET A 1 -36.68 -63.25 -7.66
N ARG A 2 -37.07 -62.02 -7.36
CA ARG A 2 -36.79 -60.80 -8.20
C ARG A 2 -35.67 -60.04 -7.53
N ILE A 3 -34.51 -59.93 -8.18
CA ILE A 3 -33.37 -59.16 -7.78
C ILE A 3 -33.67 -57.70 -8.19
N LYS A 4 -33.75 -56.82 -7.19
CA LYS A 4 -33.84 -55.35 -7.42
C LYS A 4 -32.42 -54.82 -7.61
N ASN A 5 -32.14 -54.34 -8.79
CA ASN A 5 -30.93 -53.56 -9.05
C ASN A 5 -31.10 -52.16 -8.41
N MET A 6 -30.34 -51.89 -7.36
CA MET A 6 -30.14 -50.52 -6.85
C MET A 6 -29.05 -49.84 -7.72
N LEU A 7 -29.45 -48.88 -8.50
CA LEU A 7 -28.51 -47.94 -9.11
C LEU A 7 -28.04 -46.97 -8.02
N LEU A 8 -26.76 -47.06 -7.69
CA LEU A 8 -26.05 -46.06 -6.89
C LEU A 8 -25.72 -44.88 -7.79
N ALA A 9 -26.49 -43.78 -7.69
CA ALA A 9 -26.13 -42.53 -8.35
C ALA A 9 -25.00 -41.85 -7.56
N GLY A 10 -23.79 -41.94 -8.08
CA GLY A 10 -22.66 -41.20 -7.55
C GLY A 10 -22.85 -39.69 -7.82
N LEU A 11 -23.02 -38.93 -6.76
CA LEU A 11 -22.89 -37.46 -6.84
C LEU A 11 -21.44 -37.13 -7.13
N VAL A 12 -21.14 -36.76 -8.37
CA VAL A 12 -19.89 -36.10 -8.72
C VAL A 12 -20.04 -34.63 -8.26
N SER A 13 -19.50 -34.33 -7.09
CA SER A 13 -19.34 -32.95 -6.62
C SER A 13 -18.28 -32.31 -7.51
N ALA A 14 -18.70 -31.52 -8.48
CA ALA A 14 -17.79 -30.63 -9.20
C ALA A 14 -17.33 -29.56 -8.21
N ALA A 15 -16.12 -29.70 -7.69
CA ALA A 15 -15.46 -28.63 -6.95
C ALA A 15 -15.24 -27.48 -7.95
N ALA A 16 -16.06 -26.46 -7.89
CA ALA A 16 -15.81 -25.21 -8.57
C ALA A 16 -14.56 -24.59 -7.92
N THR A 17 -13.45 -24.58 -8.64
CA THR A 17 -12.27 -23.82 -8.22
C THR A 17 -12.62 -22.35 -8.33
N VAL A 18 -12.91 -21.71 -7.20
CA VAL A 18 -13.02 -20.24 -7.14
C VAL A 18 -11.60 -19.71 -7.31
N GLN A 19 -11.33 -19.13 -8.45
CA GLN A 19 -10.03 -18.54 -8.75
C GLN A 19 -10.12 -17.06 -8.35
N ALA A 20 -9.28 -16.63 -7.41
CA ALA A 20 -9.11 -15.21 -7.13
C ALA A 20 -8.70 -14.49 -8.42
N GLN A 21 -9.21 -13.30 -8.65
CA GLN A 21 -8.99 -12.52 -9.86
C GLN A 21 -8.48 -11.13 -9.49
N ASN A 22 -7.43 -10.69 -10.17
CA ASN A 22 -7.00 -9.30 -10.13
C ASN A 22 -7.79 -8.45 -11.16
N PRO A 23 -8.19 -7.23 -10.80
CA PRO A 23 -8.09 -6.61 -9.47
C PRO A 23 -8.96 -7.34 -8.43
N VAL A 24 -8.54 -7.32 -7.14
CA VAL A 24 -9.25 -8.00 -6.06
C VAL A 24 -10.51 -7.28 -5.63
N VAL A 25 -10.60 -5.96 -5.84
CA VAL A 25 -11.80 -5.15 -5.69
C VAL A 25 -12.30 -4.77 -7.08
N GLN A 26 -13.57 -5.10 -7.38
CA GLN A 26 -14.16 -4.88 -8.70
C GLN A 26 -15.44 -4.02 -8.67
N THR A 27 -15.83 -3.58 -7.47
CA THR A 27 -17.04 -2.80 -7.24
C THR A 27 -16.77 -1.30 -7.16
N TRP A 28 -15.52 -0.93 -6.88
CA TRP A 28 -15.06 0.44 -6.68
C TRP A 28 -13.68 0.62 -7.30
N PHE A 29 -13.37 1.81 -7.77
CA PHE A 29 -11.99 2.18 -8.07
C PHE A 29 -11.24 2.41 -6.77
N THR A 30 -10.18 1.62 -6.56
CA THR A 30 -9.37 1.63 -5.33
C THR A 30 -7.90 1.79 -5.67
N SER A 31 -7.19 2.55 -4.87
CA SER A 31 -5.77 2.83 -5.12
C SER A 31 -4.93 2.65 -3.88
N ASP A 32 -3.63 2.66 -4.07
CA ASP A 32 -2.62 2.79 -3.02
C ASP A 32 -2.84 1.77 -1.87
N PRO A 33 -2.83 0.46 -2.19
CA PRO A 33 -3.19 -0.58 -1.21
C PRO A 33 -2.18 -0.68 -0.09
N ALA A 34 -2.66 -0.59 1.15
CA ALA A 34 -1.86 -0.74 2.37
C ALA A 34 -2.37 -1.95 3.19
N PRO A 35 -1.73 -3.11 3.06
CA PRO A 35 -2.13 -4.31 3.79
C PRO A 35 -1.71 -4.28 5.26
N LEU A 36 -2.51 -4.95 6.10
CA LEU A 36 -2.23 -5.21 7.52
C LEU A 36 -2.80 -6.57 7.91
N ALA A 37 -1.96 -7.52 8.26
CA ALA A 37 -2.38 -8.78 8.85
C ALA A 37 -2.68 -8.61 10.34
N ASP A 38 -3.85 -9.08 10.78
CA ASP A 38 -4.23 -9.06 12.18
C ASP A 38 -5.07 -10.30 12.53
N GLY A 39 -4.50 -11.17 13.35
CA GLY A 39 -5.09 -12.43 13.72
C GLY A 39 -5.28 -13.37 12.52
N ASP A 40 -6.52 -13.78 12.28
CA ASP A 40 -6.88 -14.68 11.18
C ASP A 40 -7.30 -13.97 9.89
N ARG A 41 -7.21 -12.65 9.85
CA ARG A 41 -7.59 -11.81 8.71
C ARG A 41 -6.46 -10.90 8.25
N LEU A 42 -6.46 -10.65 6.95
CA LEU A 42 -5.69 -9.57 6.34
C LEU A 42 -6.67 -8.45 5.96
N TYR A 43 -6.34 -7.25 6.37
CA TYR A 43 -7.04 -6.01 6.01
C TYR A 43 -6.25 -5.28 4.93
N MET A 44 -6.94 -4.74 3.95
CA MET A 44 -6.38 -3.88 2.92
C MET A 44 -7.07 -2.53 2.99
N TYR A 45 -6.31 -1.51 3.37
CA TYR A 45 -6.76 -0.13 3.40
C TYR A 45 -6.40 0.53 2.06
N THR A 46 -7.30 1.34 1.51
CA THR A 46 -7.13 1.90 0.17
C THR A 46 -7.64 3.33 0.12
N GLY A 47 -7.15 4.11 -0.84
CA GLY A 47 -7.86 5.26 -1.35
C GLY A 47 -9.03 4.84 -2.24
N HIS A 48 -9.87 5.80 -2.61
CA HIS A 48 -10.97 5.65 -3.56
C HIS A 48 -10.88 6.74 -4.62
N ASP A 49 -10.64 6.33 -5.87
CA ASP A 49 -10.69 7.22 -7.03
C ASP A 49 -12.16 7.43 -7.41
N GLU A 50 -12.59 8.68 -7.55
CA GLU A 50 -13.96 9.01 -7.95
C GLU A 50 -14.26 8.55 -9.39
N ASP A 51 -15.51 8.18 -9.64
CA ASP A 51 -15.96 7.76 -10.96
C ASP A 51 -15.80 8.87 -12.00
N ASN A 52 -15.27 8.53 -13.17
CA ASN A 52 -15.04 9.45 -14.30
C ASN A 52 -14.10 10.63 -13.98
N ALA A 53 -13.22 10.45 -13.01
CA ALA A 53 -12.23 11.46 -12.64
C ALA A 53 -11.22 11.72 -13.76
N ASP A 54 -10.82 12.97 -13.90
CA ASP A 54 -9.76 13.46 -14.80
C ASP A 54 -8.48 13.88 -14.03
N PHE A 55 -8.51 13.67 -12.72
CA PHE A 55 -7.42 13.88 -11.78
C PHE A 55 -7.58 12.92 -10.59
N PHE A 56 -6.66 12.92 -9.61
CA PHE A 56 -6.76 12.14 -8.37
C PHE A 56 -7.77 12.77 -7.40
N TRP A 57 -9.04 12.84 -7.83
CA TRP A 57 -10.14 13.28 -6.98
C TRP A 57 -10.51 12.14 -6.04
N MET A 58 -10.18 12.30 -4.76
CA MET A 58 -10.32 11.29 -3.73
C MET A 58 -10.75 11.97 -2.43
N TYR A 59 -11.84 11.48 -1.82
CA TYR A 59 -12.47 12.13 -0.67
C TYR A 59 -12.63 11.21 0.54
N GLU A 60 -12.41 9.89 0.36
CA GLU A 60 -12.54 8.89 1.41
C GLU A 60 -11.45 7.81 1.35
N TRP A 61 -11.27 7.13 2.47
CA TRP A 61 -10.47 5.92 2.59
C TRP A 61 -11.35 4.73 2.93
N ARG A 62 -11.13 3.62 2.22
CA ARG A 62 -11.91 2.40 2.32
C ARG A 62 -11.10 1.27 2.95
N CYS A 63 -11.80 0.23 3.40
CA CYS A 63 -11.19 -0.97 3.94
C CYS A 63 -11.86 -2.23 3.42
N TYR A 64 -11.05 -3.19 3.09
CA TYR A 64 -11.46 -4.53 2.68
C TYR A 64 -10.74 -5.56 3.56
N SER A 65 -11.32 -6.74 3.78
CA SER A 65 -10.61 -7.79 4.50
C SER A 65 -10.89 -9.17 3.96
N THR A 66 -9.93 -10.07 4.16
CA THR A 66 -10.02 -11.45 3.73
C THR A 66 -9.47 -12.40 4.80
N ALA A 67 -9.97 -13.62 4.83
CA ALA A 67 -9.40 -14.72 5.63
C ALA A 67 -8.63 -15.73 4.77
N ASP A 68 -8.76 -15.67 3.44
CA ASP A 68 -8.27 -16.69 2.51
C ASP A 68 -7.62 -16.13 1.23
N MET A 69 -7.51 -14.80 1.10
CA MET A 69 -7.02 -14.07 -0.07
C MET A 69 -7.87 -14.26 -1.35
N VAL A 70 -9.02 -14.89 -1.24
CA VAL A 70 -9.96 -15.15 -2.36
C VAL A 70 -11.26 -14.38 -2.17
N ASN A 71 -11.84 -14.50 -0.96
CA ASN A 71 -13.10 -13.86 -0.62
C ASN A 71 -12.85 -12.61 0.19
N TRP A 72 -13.30 -11.47 -0.33
CA TRP A 72 -13.09 -10.16 0.28
C TRP A 72 -14.40 -9.61 0.83
N THR A 73 -14.33 -9.09 2.04
CA THR A 73 -15.43 -8.34 2.68
C THR A 73 -15.17 -6.86 2.49
N ASP A 74 -16.11 -6.14 1.89
CA ASP A 74 -16.09 -4.67 1.81
C ASP A 74 -16.64 -4.09 3.11
N HIS A 75 -15.84 -3.29 3.82
CA HIS A 75 -16.24 -2.58 5.04
C HIS A 75 -16.69 -1.13 4.76
N GLY A 76 -16.67 -0.71 3.50
CA GLY A 76 -17.06 0.62 3.06
C GLY A 76 -15.98 1.69 3.29
N GLY A 77 -16.37 2.94 3.15
CA GLY A 77 -15.58 4.10 3.54
C GLY A 77 -15.55 4.21 5.06
N LEU A 78 -14.36 4.05 5.66
CA LEU A 78 -14.21 4.10 7.11
C LEU A 78 -13.84 5.50 7.61
N MET A 79 -13.26 6.32 6.74
CA MET A 79 -12.96 7.74 6.97
C MET A 79 -13.16 8.53 5.68
N SER A 80 -13.41 9.82 5.85
CA SER A 80 -13.40 10.81 4.78
C SER A 80 -12.61 12.04 5.21
N LEU A 81 -12.47 13.01 4.32
CA LEU A 81 -11.88 14.31 4.65
C LEU A 81 -12.55 14.99 5.84
N ASP A 82 -13.88 14.78 6.02
CA ASP A 82 -14.63 15.33 7.16
C ASP A 82 -14.18 14.80 8.53
N THR A 83 -13.45 13.67 8.55
CA THR A 83 -12.82 13.16 9.77
C THR A 83 -11.79 14.15 10.33
N PHE A 84 -11.16 14.94 9.44
CA PHE A 84 -10.07 15.86 9.75
C PHE A 84 -10.51 17.31 9.55
N SER A 85 -10.75 18.05 10.62
CA SER A 85 -11.21 19.44 10.55
C SER A 85 -10.30 20.38 9.76
N TRP A 86 -9.06 20.01 9.59
CA TRP A 86 -8.01 20.75 8.89
C TRP A 86 -7.87 20.38 7.39
N ALA A 87 -8.44 19.26 6.94
CA ALA A 87 -8.37 18.78 5.56
C ALA A 87 -9.57 19.25 4.72
N ASP A 88 -9.40 19.38 3.41
CA ASP A 88 -10.47 19.75 2.48
C ASP A 88 -10.40 19.08 1.10
N ASP A 89 -9.29 18.42 0.77
CA ASP A 89 -9.10 17.78 -0.54
C ASP A 89 -8.04 16.68 -0.46
N ARG A 90 -7.97 15.79 -1.47
CA ARG A 90 -6.89 14.82 -1.67
C ARG A 90 -6.72 13.82 -0.53
N ALA A 91 -7.76 13.01 -0.28
CA ALA A 91 -7.66 11.84 0.59
C ALA A 91 -6.79 10.75 -0.07
N TRP A 92 -5.47 11.01 -0.17
CA TRP A 92 -4.53 10.21 -0.94
C TRP A 92 -3.93 9.06 -0.12
N ALA A 93 -2.84 8.45 -0.63
CA ALA A 93 -2.24 7.25 -0.07
C ALA A 93 -2.04 7.31 1.45
N ALA A 94 -2.28 6.18 2.11
CA ALA A 94 -2.31 6.10 3.56
C ALA A 94 -1.94 4.69 4.02
N GLN A 95 -1.49 4.55 5.27
CA GLN A 95 -1.17 3.25 5.86
C GLN A 95 -1.68 3.12 7.29
N THR A 96 -2.21 1.94 7.61
CA THR A 96 -2.62 1.58 8.98
C THR A 96 -1.60 0.65 9.61
N ILE A 97 -1.28 0.89 10.89
CA ILE A 97 -0.46 0.01 11.71
C ILE A 97 -1.11 -0.24 13.07
N LYS A 98 -0.87 -1.42 13.65
CA LYS A 98 -1.39 -1.80 14.97
C LYS A 98 -0.30 -1.67 16.04
N ARG A 99 -0.65 -1.04 17.17
CA ARG A 99 0.19 -1.01 18.40
C ARG A 99 -0.68 -1.01 19.64
N ASN A 100 -0.34 -1.87 20.60
CA ASN A 100 -1.01 -1.92 21.91
C ASN A 100 -2.54 -2.04 21.84
N GLY A 101 -3.04 -2.84 20.89
CA GLY A 101 -4.48 -3.05 20.70
C GLY A 101 -5.22 -1.90 20.00
N LYS A 102 -4.51 -0.85 19.58
CA LYS A 102 -5.05 0.25 18.78
C LYS A 102 -4.53 0.23 17.35
N TYR A 103 -5.31 0.82 16.45
CA TYR A 103 -5.00 0.96 15.03
C TYR A 103 -4.79 2.43 14.74
N TYR A 104 -3.63 2.75 14.15
CA TYR A 104 -3.22 4.10 13.79
C TYR A 104 -3.17 4.19 12.28
N TRP A 105 -4.04 5.01 11.70
CA TRP A 105 -4.13 5.20 10.25
C TRP A 105 -3.52 6.55 9.89
N TYR A 106 -2.31 6.50 9.33
CA TYR A 106 -1.60 7.68 8.84
C TYR A 106 -2.07 7.98 7.45
N ILE A 107 -2.47 9.23 7.23
CA ILE A 107 -3.04 9.72 5.97
C ILE A 107 -2.27 10.92 5.47
N CYS A 108 -2.41 11.24 4.18
CA CYS A 108 -2.09 12.57 3.69
C CYS A 108 -3.33 13.22 3.05
N ALA A 109 -3.46 14.52 3.24
CA ALA A 109 -4.53 15.31 2.66
C ALA A 109 -4.08 16.77 2.48
N HIS A 110 -4.80 17.53 1.65
CA HIS A 110 -4.57 18.96 1.52
C HIS A 110 -5.02 19.68 2.79
N SER A 111 -4.13 20.55 3.30
CA SER A 111 -4.34 21.30 4.54
C SER A 111 -4.88 22.70 4.27
N LYS A 112 -6.04 22.99 4.85
CA LYS A 112 -6.59 24.37 4.88
C LYS A 112 -5.72 25.36 5.66
N ILE A 113 -4.82 24.85 6.53
CA ILE A 113 -4.00 25.69 7.41
C ILE A 113 -2.86 26.33 6.62
N THR A 114 -2.15 25.54 5.81
CA THR A 114 -0.94 25.97 5.10
C THR A 114 -1.11 26.06 3.59
N ASN A 115 -2.23 25.54 3.06
CA ASN A 115 -2.48 25.40 1.61
C ASN A 115 -1.45 24.49 0.91
N GLY A 116 -0.90 23.51 1.66
CA GLY A 116 -0.01 22.44 1.18
C GLY A 116 -0.57 21.08 1.50
N MET A 117 0.19 20.03 1.24
CA MET A 117 -0.15 18.68 1.72
C MET A 117 0.34 18.50 3.16
N ALA A 118 -0.36 17.70 3.93
CA ALA A 118 -0.03 17.44 5.32
C ALA A 118 -0.26 15.98 5.69
N ILE A 119 0.51 15.49 6.67
CA ILE A 119 0.37 14.15 7.24
C ILE A 119 -0.52 14.23 8.48
N GLY A 120 -1.56 13.41 8.52
CA GLY A 120 -2.45 13.25 9.67
C GLY A 120 -2.39 11.85 10.24
N VAL A 121 -3.02 11.64 11.38
CA VAL A 121 -3.19 10.31 11.98
C VAL A 121 -4.55 10.20 12.64
N ALA A 122 -5.27 9.14 12.31
CA ALA A 122 -6.50 8.74 13.00
C ALA A 122 -6.27 7.47 13.82
N VAL A 123 -7.06 7.30 14.87
CA VAL A 123 -6.95 6.16 15.80
C VAL A 123 -8.29 5.47 16.00
N ALA A 124 -8.25 4.14 16.12
CA ALA A 124 -9.40 3.30 16.44
C ALA A 124 -9.01 2.14 17.37
N ASP A 125 -10.02 1.53 18.01
CA ASP A 125 -9.86 0.32 18.83
C ASP A 125 -10.13 -0.98 18.02
N SER A 126 -10.51 -0.85 16.74
CA SER A 126 -10.80 -1.94 15.82
C SER A 126 -10.18 -1.66 14.45
N PRO A 127 -9.78 -2.69 13.68
CA PRO A 127 -9.24 -2.51 12.32
C PRO A 127 -10.26 -1.91 11.35
N THR A 128 -11.55 -1.99 11.67
CA THR A 128 -12.64 -1.40 10.88
C THR A 128 -13.26 -0.17 11.56
N GLY A 129 -12.54 0.45 12.50
CA GLY A 129 -12.96 1.69 13.13
C GLY A 129 -13.97 1.53 14.28
N PRO A 130 -14.70 2.61 14.63
CA PRO A 130 -14.62 3.93 13.99
C PRO A 130 -13.29 4.64 14.26
N PHE A 131 -12.70 5.17 13.21
CA PHE A 131 -11.47 5.98 13.30
C PHE A 131 -11.81 7.43 13.61
N LYS A 132 -10.96 8.08 14.40
CA LYS A 132 -11.09 9.50 14.78
C LYS A 132 -9.75 10.19 14.61
N ASP A 133 -9.76 11.45 14.16
CA ASP A 133 -8.57 12.31 14.17
C ASP A 133 -7.97 12.33 15.58
N ALA A 134 -6.73 11.90 15.69
CA ALA A 134 -6.07 11.76 17.00
C ALA A 134 -5.65 13.10 17.59
N LEU A 135 -5.48 14.15 16.78
CA LEU A 135 -4.83 15.40 17.18
C LEU A 135 -5.71 16.64 16.97
N GLY A 136 -6.73 16.59 16.11
CA GLY A 136 -7.49 17.78 15.66
C GLY A 136 -6.66 18.74 14.80
N LYS A 137 -5.47 18.31 14.37
CA LYS A 137 -4.50 19.04 13.54
C LYS A 137 -3.58 18.05 12.83
N PRO A 138 -2.84 18.46 11.79
CA PRO A 138 -1.82 17.59 11.18
C PRO A 138 -0.76 17.12 12.20
N LEU A 139 -0.25 15.91 12.00
CA LEU A 139 0.96 15.42 12.63
C LEU A 139 2.19 16.15 12.10
N PHE A 140 2.22 16.41 10.78
CA PHE A 140 3.25 17.20 10.13
C PHE A 140 2.65 18.04 9.00
N ASP A 141 2.96 19.34 9.00
CA ASP A 141 2.51 20.30 8.00
C ASP A 141 3.50 21.47 7.94
N ASN A 142 4.22 21.58 6.84
CA ASN A 142 5.16 22.67 6.58
C ASN A 142 4.78 23.49 5.34
N GLY A 143 3.56 23.30 4.82
CA GLY A 143 3.05 23.96 3.63
C GLY A 143 3.62 23.44 2.32
N SER A 144 4.37 22.34 2.34
CA SER A 144 4.95 21.77 1.13
C SER A 144 3.99 20.78 0.46
N TRP A 145 4.06 20.71 -0.86
CA TRP A 145 3.33 19.72 -1.66
C TRP A 145 3.81 18.30 -1.42
N ASP A 146 5.06 18.10 -1.04
CA ASP A 146 5.72 16.80 -0.92
C ASP A 146 5.40 16.04 0.37
N ASN A 147 4.46 16.52 1.20
CA ASN A 147 3.98 15.78 2.37
C ASN A 147 2.87 14.78 2.00
N ILE A 148 3.23 13.76 1.24
CA ILE A 148 2.30 12.69 0.79
C ILE A 148 2.86 11.30 1.08
N ASP A 149 2.00 10.29 1.00
CA ASP A 149 2.32 8.86 1.02
C ASP A 149 3.04 8.40 2.30
N PRO A 150 2.46 8.58 3.49
CA PRO A 150 3.08 8.12 4.73
C PRO A 150 3.14 6.60 4.81
N THR A 151 4.30 6.08 5.22
CA THR A 151 4.51 4.68 5.59
C THR A 151 5.15 4.58 6.97
N VAL A 152 4.69 3.61 7.77
CA VAL A 152 5.10 3.46 9.16
C VAL A 152 5.48 2.02 9.45
N MET A 153 6.56 1.83 10.20
CA MET A 153 6.89 0.53 10.77
C MET A 153 7.25 0.65 12.26
N ILE A 154 7.07 -0.44 12.99
CA ILE A 154 7.56 -0.61 14.35
C ILE A 154 8.71 -1.59 14.31
N ASP A 155 9.87 -1.19 14.81
CA ASP A 155 11.07 -2.00 14.85
C ASP A 155 11.03 -3.04 15.98
N ASP A 156 11.96 -4.00 15.96
CA ASP A 156 12.05 -5.08 16.94
C ASP A 156 12.28 -4.59 18.38
N ASP A 157 12.88 -3.41 18.53
CA ASP A 157 13.06 -2.73 19.82
C ASP A 157 11.84 -1.91 20.27
N GLY A 158 10.78 -1.88 19.46
CA GLY A 158 9.55 -1.13 19.70
C GLY A 158 9.60 0.32 19.25
N GLN A 159 10.70 0.81 18.68
CA GLN A 159 10.76 2.15 18.10
C GLN A 159 9.94 2.19 16.81
N ALA A 160 9.02 3.13 16.70
CA ALA A 160 8.28 3.38 15.47
C ALA A 160 8.94 4.47 14.62
N TYR A 161 8.91 4.27 13.31
CA TYR A 161 9.46 5.18 12.30
C TYR A 161 8.40 5.49 11.25
N ILE A 162 8.37 6.73 10.80
CA ILE A 162 7.51 7.20 9.70
C ILE A 162 8.37 7.77 8.58
N TYR A 163 7.99 7.43 7.33
CA TYR A 163 8.59 7.97 6.10
C TYR A 163 7.47 8.49 5.22
N TRP A 164 7.74 9.52 4.42
CA TRP A 164 6.79 10.06 3.44
C TRP A 164 7.51 10.92 2.41
N GLY A 165 6.85 11.27 1.32
CA GLY A 165 7.32 12.35 0.44
C GLY A 165 7.37 12.06 -1.05
N ASN A 166 7.43 13.13 -1.87
CA ASN A 166 7.55 13.12 -3.33
C ASN A 166 8.24 14.41 -3.85
N PRO A 167 9.40 14.36 -4.50
CA PRO A 167 10.33 13.22 -4.64
C PRO A 167 11.36 13.13 -3.50
N GLN A 168 11.24 13.93 -2.47
CA GLN A 168 12.11 13.94 -1.30
C GLN A 168 11.52 13.05 -0.23
N ILE A 169 12.25 12.05 0.23
CA ILE A 169 11.82 11.24 1.39
C ILE A 169 12.15 12.00 2.68
N TYR A 170 11.11 12.21 3.48
CA TYR A 170 11.21 12.61 4.87
C TYR A 170 11.19 11.40 5.78
N PHE A 171 11.84 11.51 6.92
CA PHE A 171 11.97 10.48 7.93
C PHE A 171 11.83 11.08 9.33
N ALA A 172 11.11 10.42 10.20
CA ALA A 172 11.04 10.77 11.61
C ALA A 172 10.86 9.53 12.50
N ARG A 173 11.25 9.68 13.75
CA ARG A 173 10.88 8.75 14.82
C ARG A 173 9.52 9.17 15.38
N LEU A 174 8.71 8.20 15.74
CA LEU A 174 7.47 8.45 16.48
C LEU A 174 7.66 8.13 17.95
N ASN A 175 7.05 8.92 18.82
CA ASN A 175 6.93 8.58 20.22
C ASN A 175 6.05 7.33 20.43
N ASN A 176 6.09 6.76 21.62
CA ASN A 176 5.30 5.58 21.97
C ASN A 176 3.79 5.77 21.87
N ASP A 177 3.32 7.01 21.86
CA ASP A 177 1.91 7.37 21.66
C ASP A 177 1.44 7.19 20.21
N MET A 178 2.38 7.03 19.26
CA MET A 178 2.12 6.90 17.82
C MET A 178 1.48 8.14 17.17
N VAL A 179 1.34 9.24 17.88
CA VAL A 179 0.65 10.45 17.38
C VAL A 179 1.51 11.72 17.57
N SER A 180 2.77 11.54 17.91
CA SER A 180 3.75 12.64 18.02
C SER A 180 5.13 12.22 17.51
N ILE A 181 5.86 13.19 16.96
CA ILE A 181 7.23 12.99 16.44
C ILE A 181 8.23 13.11 17.60
N ASP A 182 9.17 12.17 17.65
CA ASP A 182 10.31 12.17 18.57
C ASP A 182 11.53 12.84 17.89
N GLY A 183 11.82 14.05 18.31
CA GLY A 183 12.94 14.85 17.78
C GLY A 183 12.59 15.58 16.48
N GLU A 184 13.51 15.54 15.52
CA GLU A 184 13.43 16.30 14.29
C GLU A 184 13.01 15.45 13.09
N VAL A 185 12.27 16.05 12.15
CA VAL A 185 12.05 15.49 10.84
C VAL A 185 13.31 15.68 10.00
N LYS A 186 13.83 14.59 9.46
CA LYS A 186 15.00 14.57 8.60
C LYS A 186 14.60 14.38 7.14
N LYS A 187 15.41 14.89 6.22
CA LYS A 187 15.36 14.52 4.81
C LYS A 187 16.39 13.42 4.57
N LEU A 188 15.98 12.31 3.95
CA LEU A 188 16.94 11.31 3.54
C LEU A 188 17.81 11.85 2.41
N GLU A 189 19.08 11.43 2.37
CA GLU A 189 19.98 11.78 1.28
C GLU A 189 19.64 10.94 0.04
N MET A 190 19.11 11.60 -1.00
CA MET A 190 18.64 10.96 -2.24
C MET A 190 19.81 10.80 -3.22
N THR A 191 20.69 9.81 -2.96
CA THR A 191 21.87 9.54 -3.80
C THR A 191 21.55 8.53 -4.90
N GLU A 192 22.35 8.51 -5.98
CA GLU A 192 22.29 7.48 -7.03
C GLU A 192 22.60 6.10 -6.47
N GLU A 193 23.57 5.98 -5.56
CA GLU A 193 23.88 4.72 -4.90
C GLU A 193 22.71 4.22 -4.04
N GLY A 194 22.00 5.14 -3.38
CA GLY A 194 20.90 4.84 -2.50
C GLY A 194 19.62 4.47 -3.21
N PHE A 195 19.32 5.11 -4.35
CA PHE A 195 17.99 5.04 -4.97
C PHE A 195 18.04 4.72 -6.49
N GLY A 196 19.23 4.46 -7.04
CA GLY A 196 19.44 4.08 -8.44
C GLY A 196 19.69 5.26 -9.37
N ALA A 197 20.24 4.94 -10.53
CA ALA A 197 20.53 5.93 -11.56
C ALA A 197 19.23 6.58 -12.08
N PRO A 198 19.28 7.88 -12.40
CA PRO A 198 18.11 8.56 -12.93
C PRO A 198 17.63 7.87 -14.20
N THR A 199 16.36 7.52 -14.25
CA THR A 199 15.78 7.08 -15.50
C THR A 199 15.61 8.29 -16.42
N MET A 200 15.98 8.12 -17.69
CA MET A 200 15.92 9.19 -18.71
C MET A 200 14.48 9.49 -19.15
N ARG A 201 13.46 9.10 -18.39
CA ARG A 201 12.07 9.38 -18.70
C ARG A 201 11.77 10.85 -18.45
N GLU A 202 11.20 11.48 -19.45
CA GLU A 202 10.73 12.86 -19.32
C GLU A 202 9.37 12.85 -18.63
N ARG A 203 9.33 13.27 -17.39
CA ARG A 203 8.09 13.46 -16.64
C ARG A 203 7.26 14.63 -17.17
N VAL A 204 7.95 15.70 -17.53
CA VAL A 204 7.39 16.87 -18.20
C VAL A 204 8.29 17.15 -19.40
N LYS A 205 7.69 17.40 -20.57
CA LYS A 205 8.44 17.65 -21.81
C LYS A 205 9.58 18.63 -21.58
N GLY A 206 10.82 18.20 -21.81
CA GLY A 206 12.03 18.98 -21.62
C GLY A 206 12.62 19.02 -20.20
N LYS A 207 12.01 18.35 -19.20
CA LYS A 207 12.59 18.21 -17.85
C LYS A 207 13.07 16.78 -17.60
N LYS A 208 14.34 16.63 -17.25
CA LYS A 208 14.94 15.37 -16.80
C LYS A 208 14.86 15.30 -15.28
N TYR A 209 14.29 14.22 -14.75
CA TYR A 209 14.28 13.95 -13.32
C TYR A 209 15.51 13.14 -12.96
N LYS A 210 16.19 13.53 -11.89
CA LYS A 210 17.48 12.96 -11.51
C LYS A 210 17.37 11.77 -10.57
N ASP A 211 16.22 11.60 -9.87
CA ASP A 211 16.08 10.61 -8.84
C ASP A 211 15.24 9.42 -9.32
N CYS A 212 15.69 8.21 -9.03
CA CYS A 212 14.93 6.99 -9.33
C CYS A 212 13.65 6.93 -8.48
N TYR A 213 13.74 7.29 -7.19
CA TYR A 213 12.59 7.45 -6.32
C TYR A 213 11.63 8.52 -6.88
N THR A 214 10.34 8.21 -6.87
CA THR A 214 9.28 9.15 -7.24
C THR A 214 8.40 9.46 -6.06
N GLU A 215 7.73 8.44 -5.50
CA GLU A 215 6.74 8.55 -4.43
C GLU A 215 6.42 7.17 -3.82
N GLY A 216 5.38 7.08 -2.98
CA GLY A 216 4.82 5.83 -2.51
C GLY A 216 5.81 4.95 -1.74
N PRO A 217 6.54 5.46 -0.74
CA PRO A 217 7.44 4.62 0.03
C PRO A 217 6.66 3.59 0.84
N TRP A 218 7.20 2.38 0.93
CA TRP A 218 6.75 1.32 1.83
C TRP A 218 7.95 0.76 2.57
N ILE A 219 7.97 0.94 3.88
CA ILE A 219 9.07 0.45 4.73
C ILE A 219 8.72 -0.90 5.36
N THR A 220 9.65 -1.84 5.33
CA THR A 220 9.54 -3.11 6.03
C THR A 220 10.91 -3.56 6.54
N LYS A 221 10.94 -4.47 7.54
CA LYS A 221 12.17 -5.05 8.06
C LYS A 221 12.15 -6.57 7.90
N ARG A 222 13.24 -7.13 7.37
CA ARG A 222 13.40 -8.57 7.20
C ARG A 222 14.88 -8.97 7.31
N ASN A 223 15.16 -10.06 7.98
CA ASN A 223 16.51 -10.58 8.20
C ASN A 223 17.49 -9.53 8.78
N GLY A 224 17.00 -8.68 9.70
CA GLY A 224 17.77 -7.61 10.33
C GLY A 224 18.10 -6.42 9.43
N LYS A 225 17.56 -6.38 8.20
CA LYS A 225 17.73 -5.27 7.26
C LYS A 225 16.43 -4.52 7.04
N TYR A 226 16.54 -3.24 6.74
CA TYR A 226 15.43 -2.37 6.37
C TYR A 226 15.31 -2.35 4.85
N TRP A 227 14.10 -2.53 4.35
CA TRP A 227 13.77 -2.57 2.93
C TRP A 227 12.77 -1.45 2.65
N LEU A 228 13.15 -0.52 1.81
CA LEU A 228 12.31 0.59 1.38
C LEU A 228 11.92 0.36 -0.08
N LEU A 229 10.66 0.04 -0.29
CA LEU A 229 10.06 -0.12 -1.60
C LEU A 229 9.42 1.20 -2.00
N TYR A 230 9.34 1.50 -3.29
CA TYR A 230 8.79 2.78 -3.75
C TYR A 230 8.45 2.77 -5.23
N ALA A 231 7.53 3.66 -5.62
CA ALA A 231 7.33 4.02 -7.01
C ALA A 231 8.55 4.75 -7.56
N ALA A 232 9.02 4.36 -8.73
CA ALA A 232 10.30 4.80 -9.28
C ALA A 232 10.21 5.15 -10.76
N GLY A 233 11.16 5.96 -11.20
CA GLY A 233 11.41 6.27 -12.61
C GLY A 233 10.55 7.38 -13.19
N GLY A 234 9.78 8.09 -12.37
CA GLY A 234 8.81 9.07 -12.84
C GLY A 234 7.65 8.41 -13.59
N VAL A 235 6.71 9.20 -14.07
CA VAL A 235 5.52 8.72 -14.79
C VAL A 235 5.85 8.33 -16.24
N PRO A 236 5.49 7.11 -16.71
CA PRO A 236 4.87 6.01 -15.97
C PRO A 236 5.85 5.34 -15.00
N GLU A 237 5.31 4.90 -13.85
CA GLU A 237 6.08 4.35 -12.74
C GLU A 237 6.25 2.84 -12.80
N HIS A 238 7.35 2.38 -12.22
CA HIS A 238 7.58 1.00 -11.84
C HIS A 238 7.84 0.94 -10.32
N ILE A 239 7.88 -0.26 -9.71
CA ILE A 239 8.27 -0.39 -8.31
C ILE A 239 9.72 -0.85 -8.22
N ALA A 240 10.52 -0.12 -7.44
CA ALA A 240 11.90 -0.46 -7.10
C ALA A 240 12.08 -0.50 -5.59
N TYR A 241 13.28 -0.89 -5.15
CA TYR A 241 13.57 -0.93 -3.72
C TYR A 241 15.04 -0.71 -3.41
N SER A 242 15.26 -0.28 -2.18
CA SER A 242 16.56 -0.08 -1.57
C SER A 242 16.64 -0.80 -0.23
N VAL A 243 17.87 -1.10 0.21
CA VAL A 243 18.16 -1.80 1.46
C VAL A 243 19.12 -0.98 2.31
N SER A 244 18.96 -1.08 3.64
CA SER A 244 19.89 -0.49 4.61
C SER A 244 20.02 -1.37 5.85
N ASP A 245 21.13 -1.20 6.59
CA ASP A 245 21.32 -1.79 7.92
C ASP A 245 20.73 -0.92 9.03
N LYS A 246 20.27 0.30 8.71
CA LYS A 246 19.69 1.26 9.66
C LYS A 246 18.43 1.90 9.08
N PRO A 247 17.47 2.30 9.93
CA PRO A 247 16.21 2.87 9.45
C PRO A 247 16.38 4.18 8.67
N GLU A 248 17.39 4.98 8.99
CA GLU A 248 17.67 6.25 8.31
C GLU A 248 18.69 6.16 7.17
N GLY A 249 19.20 4.96 6.89
CA GLY A 249 20.26 4.75 5.88
C GLY A 249 21.66 4.63 6.49
N PRO A 250 22.73 4.71 5.68
CA PRO A 250 22.67 4.96 4.23
C PRO A 250 21.95 3.83 3.47
N TRP A 251 21.21 4.22 2.45
CA TRP A 251 20.48 3.30 1.58
C TRP A 251 21.33 2.82 0.42
N LYS A 252 21.06 1.61 -0.05
CA LYS A 252 21.66 1.02 -1.24
C LYS A 252 20.57 0.51 -2.16
N TYR A 253 20.54 1.03 -3.37
CA TYR A 253 19.63 0.57 -4.43
C TYR A 253 19.89 -0.89 -4.78
N VAL A 254 18.83 -1.69 -4.90
CA VAL A 254 18.91 -3.10 -5.26
C VAL A 254 18.42 -3.33 -6.69
N GLY A 255 17.27 -2.78 -7.06
CA GLY A 255 16.71 -2.94 -8.39
C GLY A 255 15.18 -2.83 -8.41
N PRO A 256 14.55 -3.12 -9.56
CA PRO A 256 13.11 -3.19 -9.66
C PRO A 256 12.56 -4.44 -8.95
N ILE A 257 11.37 -4.31 -8.34
CA ILE A 257 10.54 -5.43 -7.89
C ILE A 257 9.48 -5.71 -8.96
N MET A 258 8.74 -4.68 -9.36
CA MET A 258 7.75 -4.78 -10.43
C MET A 258 8.20 -3.88 -11.57
N PRO A 259 8.68 -4.45 -12.70
CA PRO A 259 9.15 -3.66 -13.83
C PRO A 259 7.99 -2.89 -14.46
N LEU A 260 8.34 -1.91 -15.30
CA LEU A 260 7.34 -1.18 -16.06
C LEU A 260 6.62 -2.12 -17.03
N GLU A 261 5.32 -2.27 -16.81
CA GLU A 261 4.43 -3.08 -17.62
C GLU A 261 3.15 -2.31 -17.95
N ASP A 262 2.35 -2.79 -18.91
CA ASP A 262 1.07 -2.18 -19.26
C ASP A 262 0.01 -2.53 -18.19
N THR A 263 0.00 -1.77 -17.12
CA THR A 263 -1.04 -1.84 -16.06
C THR A 263 -2.26 -0.98 -16.38
N LYS A 264 -2.24 -0.17 -17.44
CA LYS A 264 -3.18 0.93 -17.75
C LYS A 264 -3.20 2.05 -16.70
N SER A 265 -2.41 1.96 -15.65
CA SER A 265 -2.12 3.06 -14.74
C SER A 265 -0.74 3.63 -15.04
N PHE A 266 -0.59 4.94 -14.98
CA PHE A 266 0.70 5.60 -15.14
C PHE A 266 1.40 5.84 -13.78
N THR A 267 0.70 5.66 -12.66
CA THR A 267 1.27 5.60 -11.32
C THR A 267 1.27 4.15 -10.81
N ASN A 268 2.12 3.88 -9.82
CA ASN A 268 2.11 2.65 -9.07
C ASN A 268 2.37 2.92 -7.59
N HIS A 269 1.83 2.08 -6.71
CA HIS A 269 2.03 2.16 -5.27
C HIS A 269 1.96 0.75 -4.71
N CYS A 270 2.87 0.39 -3.80
CA CYS A 270 2.93 -0.97 -3.30
C CYS A 270 2.78 -1.07 -1.79
N GLY A 271 2.32 -2.24 -1.36
CA GLY A 271 2.37 -2.70 0.01
C GLY A 271 2.78 -4.17 0.07
N VAL A 272 3.39 -4.59 1.15
CA VAL A 272 3.81 -5.99 1.35
C VAL A 272 3.36 -6.47 2.71
N GLU A 273 2.81 -7.70 2.77
CA GLU A 273 2.39 -8.30 4.02
C GLU A 273 2.56 -9.82 3.99
N ASP A 274 2.99 -10.38 5.11
CA ASP A 274 3.01 -11.83 5.33
C ASP A 274 1.69 -12.26 6.01
N PHE A 275 1.00 -13.24 5.45
CA PHE A 275 -0.25 -13.74 5.98
C PHE A 275 -0.36 -15.25 5.86
N LYS A 276 -0.61 -15.93 6.99
CA LYS A 276 -0.77 -17.40 7.05
C LYS A 276 0.36 -18.18 6.38
N GLY A 277 1.61 -17.71 6.55
CA GLY A 277 2.80 -18.38 6.03
C GLY A 277 3.10 -18.11 4.55
N HIS A 278 2.39 -17.19 3.93
CA HIS A 278 2.58 -16.72 2.57
C HIS A 278 2.92 -15.25 2.56
N SER A 279 3.62 -14.78 1.53
CA SER A 279 3.98 -13.36 1.35
C SER A 279 3.23 -12.80 0.16
N TYR A 280 2.66 -11.60 0.32
CA TYR A 280 1.81 -10.96 -0.66
C TYR A 280 2.31 -9.56 -1.00
N PHE A 281 2.35 -9.26 -2.29
CA PHE A 281 2.69 -7.97 -2.85
C PHE A 281 1.43 -7.32 -3.40
N PHE A 282 1.05 -6.20 -2.83
CA PHE A 282 -0.11 -5.41 -3.22
C PHE A 282 0.33 -4.25 -4.11
N TYR A 283 -0.47 -3.92 -5.10
CA TYR A 283 -0.24 -2.83 -6.04
C TYR A 283 -1.57 -2.39 -6.66
N HIS A 284 -1.55 -1.42 -7.59
CA HIS A 284 -2.76 -1.06 -8.30
C HIS A 284 -2.57 -1.09 -9.82
N THR A 285 -3.68 -1.25 -10.54
CA THR A 285 -3.79 -1.22 -12.00
C THR A 285 -4.96 -0.35 -12.42
N GLY A 286 -5.03 0.05 -13.69
CA GLY A 286 -6.20 0.69 -14.29
C GLY A 286 -7.02 -0.28 -15.16
N LYS A 287 -7.03 -1.59 -14.85
CA LYS A 287 -7.59 -2.63 -15.74
C LYS A 287 -9.07 -2.95 -15.54
N LEU A 288 -9.73 -2.42 -14.53
CA LEU A 288 -11.19 -2.52 -14.46
C LEU A 288 -11.84 -1.87 -15.68
N PRO A 289 -13.02 -2.35 -16.12
CA PRO A 289 -13.81 -1.67 -17.13
C PRO A 289 -14.08 -0.22 -16.71
N GLY A 290 -13.74 0.74 -17.59
CA GLY A 290 -13.81 2.17 -17.28
C GLY A 290 -12.61 2.72 -16.50
N GLY A 291 -11.70 1.86 -16.08
CA GLY A 291 -10.49 2.24 -15.33
C GLY A 291 -9.39 2.85 -16.19
N GLY A 292 -8.35 3.34 -15.53
CA GLY A 292 -7.21 4.03 -16.11
C GLY A 292 -6.32 4.64 -15.03
N GLY A 293 -5.57 5.68 -15.36
CA GLY A 293 -4.66 6.33 -14.41
C GLY A 293 -5.35 7.07 -13.27
N PHE A 294 -6.63 7.47 -13.45
CA PHE A 294 -7.45 8.11 -12.41
C PHE A 294 -8.68 7.27 -12.02
N GLY A 295 -8.70 6.00 -12.40
CA GLY A 295 -9.68 5.00 -11.99
C GLY A 295 -8.93 3.70 -11.75
N ARG A 296 -8.14 3.67 -10.67
CA ARG A 296 -7.22 2.58 -10.33
C ARG A 296 -7.94 1.45 -9.61
N SER A 297 -7.33 0.30 -9.51
CA SER A 297 -7.90 -0.86 -8.82
C SER A 297 -6.81 -1.73 -8.21
N CYS A 298 -6.97 -2.07 -6.93
CA CYS A 298 -6.01 -2.84 -6.16
C CYS A 298 -5.91 -4.29 -6.63
N ALA A 299 -4.70 -4.76 -6.74
CA ALA A 299 -4.32 -6.11 -7.14
C ALA A 299 -3.30 -6.70 -6.16
N VAL A 300 -3.14 -8.03 -6.17
CA VAL A 300 -2.24 -8.74 -5.28
C VAL A 300 -1.58 -9.91 -5.99
N GLU A 301 -0.28 -10.11 -5.72
CA GLU A 301 0.48 -11.28 -6.13
C GLU A 301 1.04 -12.01 -4.92
N GLU A 302 0.94 -13.32 -4.90
CA GLU A 302 1.68 -14.16 -3.97
C GLU A 302 3.11 -14.33 -4.47
N PHE A 303 4.08 -14.18 -3.58
CA PHE A 303 5.49 -14.35 -3.94
C PHE A 303 6.28 -15.05 -2.83
N LYS A 304 7.53 -15.40 -3.11
CA LYS A 304 8.49 -15.90 -2.12
C LYS A 304 9.74 -15.04 -2.14
N TYR A 305 10.17 -14.59 -0.98
CA TYR A 305 11.44 -13.88 -0.85
C TYR A 305 12.61 -14.76 -1.30
N ASN A 306 13.64 -14.13 -1.82
CA ASN A 306 14.93 -14.78 -2.05
C ASN A 306 15.56 -15.23 -0.72
N ALA A 307 16.54 -16.11 -0.76
CA ALA A 307 17.18 -16.66 0.44
C ALA A 307 17.85 -15.59 1.34
N ASP A 308 18.31 -14.49 0.75
CA ASP A 308 18.88 -13.35 1.46
C ASP A 308 17.84 -12.37 2.03
N GLY A 309 16.55 -12.61 1.80
CA GLY A 309 15.44 -11.78 2.21
C GLY A 309 15.05 -10.70 1.22
N SER A 310 15.75 -10.59 0.07
CA SER A 310 15.41 -9.66 -1.00
C SER A 310 14.16 -10.11 -1.77
N PHE A 311 13.63 -9.21 -2.60
CA PHE A 311 12.44 -9.46 -3.41
C PHE A 311 12.82 -10.05 -4.78
N PRO A 312 12.03 -11.02 -5.30
CA PRO A 312 12.12 -11.42 -6.69
C PRO A 312 11.50 -10.36 -7.60
N ILE A 313 11.67 -10.50 -8.90
CA ILE A 313 10.83 -9.77 -9.86
C ILE A 313 9.41 -10.33 -9.80
N ILE A 314 8.44 -9.43 -9.62
CA ILE A 314 7.01 -9.73 -9.56
C ILE A 314 6.37 -9.07 -10.79
N HIS A 315 5.68 -9.86 -11.60
CA HIS A 315 4.93 -9.38 -12.75
C HIS A 315 3.46 -9.23 -12.39
N HIS A 316 2.81 -8.19 -12.88
CA HIS A 316 1.37 -8.06 -12.69
C HIS A 316 0.63 -9.16 -13.45
N THR A 317 -0.47 -9.63 -12.89
CA THR A 317 -1.35 -10.61 -13.53
C THR A 317 -2.80 -10.12 -13.53
N ASP A 318 -3.58 -10.59 -14.51
CA ASP A 318 -5.03 -10.38 -14.54
C ASP A 318 -5.77 -11.47 -13.72
N LYS A 319 -5.01 -12.43 -13.16
CA LYS A 319 -5.54 -13.52 -12.36
C LYS A 319 -4.56 -13.85 -11.24
N PHE A 320 -4.97 -13.62 -10.02
CA PHE A 320 -4.27 -14.11 -8.86
C PHE A 320 -4.41 -15.64 -8.77
N LYS A 321 -3.30 -16.36 -8.85
CA LYS A 321 -3.27 -17.81 -8.74
C LYS A 321 -2.95 -18.19 -7.30
N LYS A 322 -3.97 -18.52 -6.51
CA LYS A 322 -3.79 -19.21 -5.25
C LYS A 322 -4.21 -20.66 -5.42
N THR A 323 -3.32 -21.59 -5.09
CA THR A 323 -3.64 -22.99 -4.94
C THR A 323 -4.17 -23.18 -3.51
N ILE A 324 -5.48 -23.40 -3.36
CA ILE A 324 -6.05 -23.77 -2.05
C ILE A 324 -5.87 -25.29 -1.94
N GLU A 325 -4.93 -25.72 -1.11
CA GLU A 325 -4.84 -27.12 -0.70
C GLU A 325 -5.88 -27.37 0.39
N TYR A 326 -6.94 -28.08 0.05
CA TYR A 326 -7.88 -28.61 1.05
C TYR A 326 -7.28 -29.90 1.61
N THR A 327 -6.82 -29.89 2.85
CA THR A 327 -6.62 -31.12 3.65
C THR A 327 -8.00 -31.56 4.18
N PHE A 328 -8.49 -32.69 3.69
CA PHE A 328 -9.69 -33.34 4.20
C PHE A 328 -9.36 -34.18 5.45
#